data_34c811abd1fc6c4c79aed56cf1b8b04d
#
_entry.id   34c811abd1fc6c4c79aed56cf1b8b04d
#
_cell.length_a   1.000
_cell.length_b   1.000
_cell.length_c   1.000
_cell.angle_alpha   90.00
_cell.angle_beta   90.00
_cell.angle_gamma   90.00
#
_symmetry.space_group_name_H-M   'P 1'
#
loop_
_entity.id
_entity.type
_entity.pdbx_description
1 polymer ?
#
loop_
_entity_poly.entity_id
_entity_poly.type
_entity_poly.pdbx_seq_one_letter_code
_entity_poly.pdbx_strand_id
1 'polypeptide(L)'
;MLKLVSLLTIFLFLKAKAYRDPIRLTHGPMLGKPTSSSVAVWGRTSEPGGFIVKFGTKPSQLTHSSLPAKTEIDRDNTGVANLTGLKGDTRYYYQIFVEDNPHGLPGTFLTLPSAEESRNPEHNPKGLFNFRFEVGSCANQNPLHGIGHRSPVYENLNQDWAHKTHFHIMNGDWLYEELRTYPPEAWRLIQGQDTLPPTVKTMPSIVGVWENYKLYLSRGNELAQWHRNVPSYFTFDDHELVNDIWGSAEIGKRHRRTVFRDIGTRAWFDYLGWANPVEHPRRVHAARGKMTAGSKLLVDPLTDFTKLPIDQMGTLHVHWGTPEAGVNNLKFDNDDGHKNSYVYQITKVVDAHTLELHMPAKVSDEITYSIGRNSFGRFRVANCEFFLLDTRGSRDMHDVANRDKEGVSMLGKTQREWLLKSMKESDADFFFLTSTVPFMIPHSGAGGFEAAENKEEAWTGFLDEREQLINEWDKLGKKIFIMTGDLHNSFAIKITDNVWEFCCGPHNSVNHVPKHDEMNRPATGIFDWGPRKCDIRWSSYILPDLERLQRLYPYFCVVQVNNVFNMPQKLGDKRLVAYPHPQIIFQYYHGRTGELAYAEAISLDR
;
A
#
# COMPACT_ATOMS: atom_id res chain seq x y z
N MET A 1 -40.31 17.45 -79.12
CA MET A 1 -38.96 17.82 -78.69
C MET A 1 -38.96 18.00 -77.16
N LEU A 2 -38.69 16.93 -76.44
CA LEU A 2 -38.53 16.96 -74.97
C LEU A 2 -37.07 17.08 -74.68
N LYS A 3 -36.66 18.13 -73.93
CA LYS A 3 -35.29 18.25 -73.36
C LYS A 3 -35.25 17.54 -72.02
N LEU A 4 -34.42 16.51 -71.96
CA LEU A 4 -34.08 15.82 -70.76
C LEU A 4 -33.05 16.69 -69.95
N VAL A 5 -33.41 17.10 -68.73
CA VAL A 5 -32.52 17.75 -67.80
C VAL A 5 -32.02 16.69 -66.87
N SER A 6 -30.73 16.32 -66.98
CA SER A 6 -30.03 15.45 -66.05
C SER A 6 -29.64 16.23 -64.77
N LEU A 7 -30.30 15.89 -63.67
CA LEU A 7 -29.90 16.41 -62.33
C LEU A 7 -28.74 15.55 -61.80
N LEU A 8 -27.53 16.11 -61.79
CA LEU A 8 -26.35 15.48 -61.21
C LEU A 8 -26.36 15.76 -59.70
N THR A 9 -26.80 14.77 -58.92
CA THR A 9 -26.77 14.88 -57.45
C THR A 9 -25.37 14.54 -56.98
N ILE A 10 -24.60 15.56 -56.61
CA ILE A 10 -23.30 15.41 -55.95
C ILE A 10 -23.57 15.05 -54.48
N PHE A 11 -23.38 13.77 -54.10
CA PHE A 11 -23.32 13.35 -52.71
C PHE A 11 -21.97 13.80 -52.14
N LEU A 12 -21.94 14.93 -51.45
CA LEU A 12 -20.87 15.29 -50.56
C LEU A 12 -20.94 14.36 -49.33
N PHE A 13 -20.14 13.34 -49.30
CA PHE A 13 -19.82 12.62 -48.07
C PHE A 13 -18.99 13.56 -47.17
N LEU A 14 -19.64 14.39 -46.39
CA LEU A 14 -19.07 14.97 -45.20
C LEU A 14 -18.78 13.79 -44.27
N LYS A 15 -17.51 13.34 -44.23
CA LYS A 15 -17.01 12.57 -43.09
C LYS A 15 -17.18 13.49 -41.90
N ALA A 16 -18.28 13.35 -41.17
CA ALA A 16 -18.37 13.88 -39.82
C ALA A 16 -17.25 13.19 -39.05
N LYS A 17 -16.14 13.89 -38.84
CA LYS A 17 -15.17 13.51 -37.86
C LYS A 17 -15.97 13.51 -36.57
N ALA A 18 -16.28 12.33 -36.04
CA ALA A 18 -16.84 12.23 -34.69
C ALA A 18 -15.93 13.09 -33.80
N TYR A 19 -16.49 14.16 -33.29
CA TYR A 19 -15.75 15.06 -32.39
C TYR A 19 -15.52 14.24 -31.12
N ARG A 20 -14.34 13.69 -31.02
CA ARG A 20 -13.90 13.00 -29.81
C ARG A 20 -13.39 14.06 -28.86
N ASP A 21 -13.94 14.09 -27.68
CA ASP A 21 -13.40 14.97 -26.64
C ASP A 21 -11.90 14.68 -26.46
N PRO A 22 -11.07 15.69 -26.32
CA PRO A 22 -9.64 15.49 -26.13
C PRO A 22 -9.40 14.70 -24.84
N ILE A 23 -8.47 13.77 -24.89
CA ILE A 23 -8.05 13.01 -23.70
C ILE A 23 -7.46 14.00 -22.71
N ARG A 24 -7.83 13.85 -21.44
CA ARG A 24 -7.35 14.72 -20.35
C ARG A 24 -6.91 13.92 -19.14
N LEU A 25 -5.98 14.46 -18.37
CA LEU A 25 -5.65 13.93 -17.05
C LEU A 25 -6.83 14.18 -16.11
N THR A 26 -7.32 13.15 -15.44
CA THR A 26 -8.43 13.26 -14.48
C THR A 26 -7.95 13.23 -13.03
N HIS A 27 -6.95 12.40 -12.71
CA HIS A 27 -6.38 12.26 -11.36
C HIS A 27 -4.86 12.15 -11.43
N GLY A 28 -4.21 12.56 -10.38
CA GLY A 28 -2.75 12.65 -10.29
C GLY A 28 -2.24 14.07 -10.62
N PRO A 29 -0.91 14.24 -10.70
CA PRO A 29 0.13 13.22 -10.59
C PRO A 29 0.37 12.73 -9.16
N MET A 30 0.87 11.50 -9.04
CA MET A 30 1.48 10.97 -7.81
C MET A 30 2.88 10.44 -8.12
N LEU A 31 3.77 10.54 -7.13
CA LEU A 31 5.17 10.12 -7.26
C LEU A 31 5.44 8.83 -6.50
N GLY A 32 6.35 8.00 -7.02
CA GLY A 32 6.79 6.76 -6.38
C GLY A 32 8.16 6.29 -6.86
N LYS A 33 8.68 5.22 -6.26
CA LYS A 33 9.95 4.57 -6.62
C LYS A 33 11.13 5.54 -6.74
N PRO A 34 11.41 6.36 -5.74
CA PRO A 34 12.53 7.28 -5.82
C PRO A 34 13.86 6.53 -5.72
N THR A 35 14.81 6.97 -6.56
CA THR A 35 16.22 6.61 -6.45
C THR A 35 17.07 7.88 -6.55
N SER A 36 18.39 7.74 -6.57
CA SER A 36 19.28 8.88 -6.87
C SER A 36 19.21 9.33 -8.34
N SER A 37 18.67 8.48 -9.24
CA SER A 37 18.70 8.72 -10.69
C SER A 37 17.36 8.55 -11.39
N SER A 38 16.29 8.23 -10.64
CA SER A 38 14.95 8.02 -11.20
C SER A 38 13.82 8.29 -10.22
N VAL A 39 12.62 8.57 -10.77
CA VAL A 39 11.34 8.59 -10.05
C VAL A 39 10.23 8.15 -11.00
N ALA A 40 9.20 7.52 -10.49
CA ALA A 40 8.00 7.17 -11.24
C ALA A 40 6.89 8.20 -11.00
N VAL A 41 6.11 8.49 -12.05
CA VAL A 41 4.97 9.44 -12.02
C VAL A 41 3.72 8.71 -12.52
N TRP A 42 2.74 8.60 -11.67
CA TRP A 42 1.44 8.02 -11.98
C TRP A 42 0.42 9.10 -12.37
N GLY A 43 -0.48 8.75 -13.28
CA GLY A 43 -1.62 9.56 -13.65
C GLY A 43 -2.74 8.71 -14.25
N ARG A 44 -3.97 9.27 -14.21
CA ARG A 44 -5.16 8.66 -14.80
C ARG A 44 -5.75 9.59 -15.86
N THR A 45 -6.06 9.04 -17.03
CA THR A 45 -6.69 9.77 -18.13
C THR A 45 -8.20 9.53 -18.20
N SER A 46 -8.92 10.39 -18.91
CA SER A 46 -10.39 10.25 -19.12
C SER A 46 -10.75 9.01 -19.94
N GLU A 47 -9.87 8.60 -20.84
CA GLU A 47 -10.03 7.47 -21.75
C GLU A 47 -8.69 6.75 -21.94
N PRO A 48 -8.67 5.51 -22.48
CA PRO A 48 -7.43 4.85 -22.87
C PRO A 48 -6.61 5.71 -23.83
N GLY A 49 -5.31 5.80 -23.58
CA GLY A 49 -4.38 6.62 -24.36
C GLY A 49 -3.01 6.68 -23.70
N GLY A 50 -2.57 7.87 -23.32
CA GLY A 50 -1.29 8.01 -22.63
C GLY A 50 -0.94 9.46 -22.30
N PHE A 51 0.20 9.61 -21.64
CA PHE A 51 0.76 10.91 -21.28
C PHE A 51 2.28 10.85 -21.26
N ILE A 52 2.92 12.00 -21.36
CA ILE A 52 4.36 12.19 -21.10
C ILE A 52 4.54 13.11 -19.90
N VAL A 53 5.72 13.07 -19.30
CA VAL A 53 6.10 13.98 -18.22
C VAL A 53 7.30 14.79 -18.67
N LYS A 54 7.18 16.12 -18.69
CA LYS A 54 8.31 17.02 -18.89
C LYS A 54 8.87 17.44 -17.54
N PHE A 55 10.18 17.50 -17.42
CA PHE A 55 10.84 17.79 -16.14
C PHE A 55 12.15 18.55 -16.30
N GLY A 56 12.62 19.17 -15.23
CA GLY A 56 13.86 19.94 -15.18
C GLY A 56 14.20 20.43 -13.78
N THR A 57 15.34 21.08 -13.62
CA THR A 57 15.80 21.60 -12.31
C THR A 57 15.30 23.04 -12.03
N LYS A 58 14.57 23.65 -12.97
CA LYS A 58 13.95 24.97 -12.80
C LYS A 58 12.48 24.90 -13.20
N PRO A 59 11.56 25.54 -12.45
CA PRO A 59 10.13 25.51 -12.73
C PRO A 59 9.76 25.96 -14.16
N SER A 60 10.47 26.96 -14.67
CA SER A 60 10.23 27.55 -16.00
C SER A 60 10.94 26.84 -17.16
N GLN A 61 11.75 25.81 -16.89
CA GLN A 61 12.61 25.14 -17.86
C GLN A 61 12.54 23.62 -17.70
N LEU A 62 11.47 23.01 -18.23
CA LEU A 62 11.28 21.56 -18.26
C LEU A 62 11.92 21.01 -19.55
N THR A 63 13.23 20.81 -19.54
CA THR A 63 14.04 20.51 -20.73
C THR A 63 14.11 19.02 -21.07
N HIS A 64 13.66 18.14 -20.20
CA HIS A 64 13.66 16.69 -20.37
C HIS A 64 12.25 16.15 -20.49
N SER A 65 12.08 15.01 -21.13
CA SER A 65 10.81 14.30 -21.26
C SER A 65 10.96 12.83 -20.94
N SER A 66 9.95 12.25 -20.31
CA SER A 66 9.83 10.80 -20.16
C SER A 66 9.51 10.13 -21.49
N LEU A 67 9.65 8.80 -21.54
CA LEU A 67 8.92 7.99 -22.51
C LEU A 67 7.41 8.09 -22.24
N PRO A 68 6.56 7.87 -23.27
CA PRO A 68 5.11 7.87 -23.10
C PRO A 68 4.65 6.77 -22.11
N ALA A 69 3.82 7.16 -21.16
CA ALA A 69 3.08 6.23 -20.32
C ALA A 69 1.78 5.85 -21.03
N LYS A 70 1.48 4.56 -21.12
CA LYS A 70 0.22 4.05 -21.65
C LYS A 70 -0.82 3.96 -20.53
N THR A 71 -2.04 4.37 -20.83
CA THR A 71 -3.21 4.22 -19.94
C THR A 71 -4.19 3.22 -20.54
N GLU A 72 -4.66 2.28 -19.71
CA GLU A 72 -5.42 1.11 -20.17
C GLU A 72 -6.75 1.01 -19.43
N ILE A 73 -7.82 0.69 -20.17
CA ILE A 73 -9.18 0.62 -19.66
C ILE A 73 -9.37 -0.46 -18.58
N ASP A 74 -8.70 -1.58 -18.71
CA ASP A 74 -8.77 -2.68 -17.74
C ASP A 74 -8.02 -2.37 -16.41
N ARG A 75 -7.43 -1.18 -16.34
CA ARG A 75 -6.76 -0.59 -15.17
C ARG A 75 -7.33 0.78 -14.82
N ASP A 76 -8.58 1.01 -15.15
CA ASP A 76 -9.28 2.30 -14.98
C ASP A 76 -8.53 3.50 -15.60
N ASN A 77 -7.93 3.30 -16.76
CA ASN A 77 -7.15 4.31 -17.49
C ASN A 77 -5.98 4.90 -16.70
N THR A 78 -5.37 4.13 -15.80
CA THR A 78 -4.15 4.52 -15.09
C THR A 78 -2.90 4.16 -15.88
N GLY A 79 -1.84 4.94 -15.68
CA GLY A 79 -0.52 4.73 -16.29
C GLY A 79 0.61 5.29 -15.46
N VAL A 80 1.85 4.84 -15.74
CA VAL A 80 3.05 5.25 -15.00
C VAL A 80 4.16 5.60 -15.97
N ALA A 81 4.67 6.83 -15.88
CA ALA A 81 5.88 7.29 -16.58
C ALA A 81 7.09 7.18 -15.65
N ASN A 82 8.24 6.77 -16.19
CA ASN A 82 9.50 6.76 -15.45
C ASN A 82 10.38 7.92 -15.90
N LEU A 83 10.80 8.76 -14.97
CA LEU A 83 11.82 9.79 -15.19
C LEU A 83 13.17 9.18 -14.82
N THR A 84 14.11 9.23 -15.74
CA THR A 84 15.45 8.64 -15.59
C THR A 84 16.55 9.63 -15.93
N GLY A 85 17.81 9.30 -15.59
CA GLY A 85 18.95 10.20 -15.85
C GLY A 85 18.98 11.42 -14.92
N LEU A 86 18.35 11.30 -13.75
CA LEU A 86 18.35 12.36 -12.75
C LEU A 86 19.69 12.41 -12.00
N LYS A 87 19.99 13.54 -11.41
CA LYS A 87 21.10 13.72 -10.46
C LYS A 87 20.63 13.49 -9.04
N GLY A 88 21.50 12.91 -8.22
CA GLY A 88 21.24 12.72 -6.80
C GLY A 88 21.17 14.04 -6.02
N ASP A 89 20.51 14.03 -4.86
CA ASP A 89 20.34 15.19 -3.96
C ASP A 89 19.92 16.47 -4.68
N THR A 90 19.01 16.32 -5.66
CA THR A 90 18.62 17.40 -6.58
C THR A 90 17.11 17.57 -6.60
N ARG A 91 16.68 18.83 -6.52
CA ARG A 91 15.27 19.17 -6.68
C ARG A 91 14.90 19.27 -8.14
N TYR A 92 13.85 18.56 -8.52
CA TYR A 92 13.25 18.59 -9.84
C TYR A 92 11.83 19.18 -9.78
N TYR A 93 11.43 19.78 -10.90
CA TYR A 93 10.09 20.27 -11.19
C TYR A 93 9.57 19.50 -12.40
N TYR A 94 8.29 19.21 -12.43
CA TYR A 94 7.71 18.42 -13.51
C TYR A 94 6.25 18.77 -13.78
N GLN A 95 5.78 18.42 -14.97
CA GLN A 95 4.41 18.61 -15.43
C GLN A 95 4.01 17.44 -16.34
N ILE A 96 2.78 16.94 -16.19
CA ILE A 96 2.18 15.97 -17.12
C ILE A 96 1.66 16.70 -18.37
N PHE A 97 1.86 16.08 -19.52
CA PHE A 97 1.34 16.50 -20.82
C PHE A 97 0.53 15.37 -21.44
N VAL A 98 -0.69 15.68 -21.85
CA VAL A 98 -1.58 14.80 -22.63
C VAL A 98 -1.84 15.48 -23.96
N GLU A 99 -1.64 14.77 -25.07
CA GLU A 99 -1.78 15.35 -26.43
C GLU A 99 -1.04 16.71 -26.57
N ASP A 100 0.20 16.78 -26.08
CA ASP A 100 1.08 17.97 -26.08
C ASP A 100 0.62 19.16 -25.21
N ASN A 101 -0.49 19.06 -24.52
CA ASN A 101 -0.99 20.10 -23.61
C ASN A 101 -0.66 19.78 -22.16
N PRO A 102 -0.29 20.79 -21.33
CA PRO A 102 -0.08 20.58 -19.91
C PRO A 102 -1.41 20.29 -19.20
N HIS A 103 -1.39 19.26 -18.34
CA HIS A 103 -2.55 18.84 -17.55
C HIS A 103 -2.20 18.66 -16.08
N GLY A 104 -3.17 18.92 -15.21
CA GLY A 104 -3.02 18.89 -13.76
C GLY A 104 -2.14 20.03 -13.24
N LEU A 105 -1.82 19.99 -11.94
CA LEU A 105 -0.91 20.96 -11.32
C LEU A 105 0.55 20.49 -11.47
N PRO A 106 1.51 21.42 -11.67
CA PRO A 106 2.93 21.08 -11.64
C PRO A 106 3.32 20.55 -10.26
N GLY A 107 4.30 19.65 -10.25
CA GLY A 107 4.85 19.07 -9.03
C GLY A 107 6.35 19.29 -8.91
N THR A 108 6.87 18.93 -7.73
CA THR A 108 8.31 18.96 -7.45
C THR A 108 8.69 17.74 -6.61
N PHE A 109 9.95 17.32 -6.66
CA PHE A 109 10.48 16.28 -5.79
C PHE A 109 11.97 16.44 -5.55
N LEU A 110 12.46 15.80 -4.51
CA LEU A 110 13.87 15.68 -4.16
C LEU A 110 14.33 14.25 -4.46
N THR A 111 15.36 14.08 -5.28
CA THR A 111 15.98 12.76 -5.49
C THR A 111 16.77 12.31 -4.26
N LEU A 112 16.89 11.00 -4.06
CA LEU A 112 17.82 10.47 -3.06
C LEU A 112 19.26 10.89 -3.39
N PRO A 113 20.13 11.09 -2.39
CA PRO A 113 21.56 11.27 -2.65
C PRO A 113 22.15 10.02 -3.34
N SER A 114 23.24 10.22 -4.08
CA SER A 114 23.96 9.14 -4.75
C SER A 114 25.06 8.59 -3.85
N ALA A 115 25.10 7.26 -3.69
CA ALA A 115 26.19 6.60 -2.96
C ALA A 115 27.55 6.80 -3.66
N GLU A 116 27.56 6.84 -4.99
CA GLU A 116 28.77 7.09 -5.78
C GLU A 116 29.32 8.50 -5.54
N GLU A 117 28.45 9.53 -5.62
CA GLU A 117 28.81 10.93 -5.36
C GLU A 117 29.16 11.21 -3.90
N SER A 118 28.64 10.40 -2.97
CA SER A 118 28.91 10.51 -1.53
C SER A 118 30.18 9.79 -1.10
N ARG A 119 30.76 8.95 -1.96
CA ARG A 119 31.91 8.10 -1.63
C ARG A 119 33.20 8.92 -1.45
N ASN A 120 33.87 8.64 -0.36
CA ASN A 120 35.24 9.08 -0.11
C ASN A 120 36.05 7.88 0.37
N PRO A 121 37.14 7.47 -0.32
CA PRO A 121 37.90 6.26 0.03
C PRO A 121 38.41 6.22 1.47
N GLU A 122 38.79 7.37 2.02
CA GLU A 122 39.38 7.48 3.37
C GLU A 122 38.32 7.62 4.48
N HIS A 123 37.25 8.43 4.22
CA HIS A 123 36.33 8.86 5.28
C HIS A 123 34.90 8.34 5.12
N ASN A 124 34.51 7.88 3.91
CA ASN A 124 33.19 7.35 3.61
C ASN A 124 33.26 6.30 2.49
N PRO A 125 34.01 5.20 2.68
CA PRO A 125 34.26 4.22 1.62
C PRO A 125 33.00 3.51 1.12
N LYS A 126 31.96 3.42 1.96
CA LYS A 126 30.65 2.84 1.59
C LYS A 126 29.75 3.82 0.83
N GLY A 127 30.12 5.10 0.71
CA GLY A 127 29.27 6.12 0.07
C GLY A 127 27.97 6.37 0.84
N LEU A 128 28.03 6.34 2.17
CA LEU A 128 26.86 6.61 3.01
C LEU A 128 26.43 8.08 2.89
N PHE A 129 25.13 8.32 3.09
CA PHE A 129 24.54 9.65 3.09
C PHE A 129 23.39 9.74 4.08
N ASN A 130 23.04 10.96 4.45
CA ASN A 130 21.86 11.22 5.27
C ASN A 130 20.62 11.31 4.40
N PHE A 131 19.51 10.81 4.91
CA PHE A 131 18.22 10.98 4.26
C PHE A 131 17.10 11.04 5.29
N ARG A 132 15.93 11.44 4.82
CA ARG A 132 14.73 11.60 5.65
C ARG A 132 13.54 11.04 4.92
N PHE A 133 12.68 10.36 5.66
CA PHE A 133 11.39 9.92 5.15
C PHE A 133 10.30 10.18 6.19
N GLU A 134 9.08 10.20 5.74
CA GLU A 134 7.91 10.29 6.61
C GLU A 134 7.16 8.97 6.56
N VAL A 135 6.56 8.56 7.67
CA VAL A 135 5.72 7.37 7.78
C VAL A 135 4.45 7.68 8.55
N GLY A 136 3.33 7.19 8.01
CA GLY A 136 2.02 7.30 8.64
C GLY A 136 1.00 6.33 8.07
N SER A 137 -0.19 6.31 8.67
CA SER A 137 -1.29 5.43 8.32
C SER A 137 -2.64 6.08 8.55
N CYS A 138 -3.73 5.44 8.14
CA CYS A 138 -5.11 5.76 8.54
C CYS A 138 -5.53 7.19 8.14
N ALA A 139 -5.65 7.45 6.84
CA ALA A 139 -6.01 8.76 6.27
C ALA A 139 -7.51 8.89 5.95
N ASN A 140 -8.38 8.61 6.92
CA ASN A 140 -9.83 8.63 6.75
C ASN A 140 -10.35 10.04 6.44
N GLN A 141 -10.97 10.23 5.27
CA GLN A 141 -11.55 11.51 4.86
C GLN A 141 -13.03 11.68 5.23
N ASN A 142 -13.65 10.67 5.81
CA ASN A 142 -15.05 10.74 6.23
C ASN A 142 -15.19 11.56 7.51
N PRO A 143 -15.97 12.66 7.52
CA PRO A 143 -16.13 13.52 8.70
C PRO A 143 -16.84 12.84 9.89
N LEU A 144 -17.47 11.69 9.68
CA LEU A 144 -18.07 10.90 10.78
C LEU A 144 -17.03 10.04 11.52
N HIS A 145 -15.86 9.84 10.94
CA HIS A 145 -14.80 8.97 11.46
C HIS A 145 -13.41 9.62 11.51
N GLY A 146 -13.31 10.86 11.06
CA GLY A 146 -12.08 11.64 11.01
C GLY A 146 -12.37 13.14 11.04
N ILE A 147 -11.38 13.95 10.71
CA ILE A 147 -11.51 15.42 10.64
C ILE A 147 -12.23 15.86 9.34
N GLY A 148 -12.42 14.95 8.41
CA GLY A 148 -12.92 15.20 7.07
C GLY A 148 -11.79 15.23 6.03
N HIS A 149 -12.11 15.69 4.82
CA HIS A 149 -11.17 15.63 3.69
C HIS A 149 -10.01 16.65 3.78
N ARG A 150 -10.16 17.72 4.55
CA ARG A 150 -9.07 18.66 4.87
C ARG A 150 -8.32 18.13 6.08
N SER A 151 -7.23 17.43 5.85
CA SER A 151 -6.42 16.86 6.91
C SER A 151 -5.31 17.81 7.35
N PRO A 152 -5.29 18.28 8.61
CA PRO A 152 -4.24 19.14 9.12
C PRO A 152 -2.84 18.53 9.05
N VAL A 153 -2.74 17.20 9.13
CA VAL A 153 -1.47 16.48 8.95
C VAL A 153 -0.87 16.82 7.59
N TYR A 154 -1.66 16.68 6.52
CA TYR A 154 -1.15 16.95 5.17
C TYR A 154 -0.93 18.46 4.92
N GLU A 155 -1.65 19.36 5.59
CA GLU A 155 -1.34 20.79 5.57
C GLU A 155 0.07 21.04 6.14
N ASN A 156 0.37 20.52 7.33
CA ASN A 156 1.70 20.66 7.97
C ASN A 156 2.80 19.95 7.17
N LEU A 157 2.53 18.73 6.66
CA LEU A 157 3.48 17.99 5.83
C LEU A 157 3.84 18.76 4.56
N ASN A 158 2.87 19.34 3.87
CA ASN A 158 3.09 20.13 2.66
C ASN A 158 3.86 21.44 2.96
N GLN A 159 3.55 22.10 4.06
CA GLN A 159 4.16 23.38 4.44
C GLN A 159 5.61 23.16 4.89
N ASP A 160 5.86 22.24 5.82
CA ASP A 160 7.11 22.16 6.56
C ASP A 160 8.05 21.05 6.09
N TRP A 161 7.52 20.01 5.42
CA TRP A 161 8.26 18.78 5.17
C TRP A 161 8.45 18.40 3.70
N ALA A 162 7.54 18.78 2.79
CA ALA A 162 7.61 18.36 1.38
C ALA A 162 8.93 18.75 0.69
N HIS A 163 9.54 19.86 1.11
CA HIS A 163 10.77 20.35 0.50
C HIS A 163 12.06 19.66 1.02
N LYS A 164 11.98 18.83 2.05
CA LYS A 164 13.13 18.20 2.71
C LYS A 164 12.96 16.70 2.97
N THR A 165 11.84 16.11 2.56
CA THR A 165 11.54 14.68 2.65
C THR A 165 11.84 13.99 1.32
N HIS A 166 12.58 12.90 1.35
CA HIS A 166 12.97 12.16 0.14
C HIS A 166 11.89 11.20 -0.32
N PHE A 167 11.18 10.57 0.64
CA PHE A 167 10.05 9.69 0.34
C PHE A 167 9.12 9.57 1.56
N HIS A 168 7.95 9.04 1.30
CA HIS A 168 6.91 8.74 2.27
C HIS A 168 6.59 7.24 2.23
N ILE A 169 6.23 6.67 3.38
CA ILE A 169 5.66 5.33 3.49
C ILE A 169 4.25 5.47 4.06
N MET A 170 3.25 5.22 3.23
CA MET A 170 1.88 5.11 3.68
C MET A 170 1.60 3.67 4.10
N ASN A 171 1.49 3.46 5.40
CA ASN A 171 1.43 2.16 6.01
C ASN A 171 -0.02 1.68 6.21
N GLY A 172 -0.73 1.48 5.10
CA GLY A 172 -2.13 1.05 5.09
C GLY A 172 -3.15 2.15 5.38
N ASP A 173 -4.40 1.85 5.10
CA ASP A 173 -5.55 2.75 5.30
C ASP A 173 -5.41 4.11 4.64
N TRP A 174 -4.90 4.12 3.41
CA TRP A 174 -4.88 5.33 2.62
C TRP A 174 -6.28 5.83 2.28
N LEU A 175 -7.23 4.90 2.12
CA LEU A 175 -8.65 5.17 1.92
C LEU A 175 -9.52 4.34 2.88
N TYR A 176 -10.77 4.78 3.05
CA TYR A 176 -11.83 4.07 3.76
C TYR A 176 -13.03 3.87 2.85
N GLU A 177 -13.81 2.80 3.04
CA GLU A 177 -14.87 2.40 2.14
C GLU A 177 -16.05 3.36 2.15
N GLU A 178 -16.32 3.98 1.03
CA GLU A 178 -17.49 4.83 0.82
C GLU A 178 -18.27 4.48 -0.46
N LEU A 179 -17.56 4.10 -1.53
CA LEU A 179 -18.14 3.83 -2.84
C LEU A 179 -17.66 2.47 -3.36
N ARG A 180 -18.31 1.37 -2.99
CA ARG A 180 -17.84 0.03 -3.40
C ARG A 180 -18.91 -0.88 -3.99
N THR A 181 -20.13 -0.41 -4.17
CA THR A 181 -21.29 -1.23 -4.55
C THR A 181 -21.83 -0.90 -5.93
N TYR A 182 -20.95 -0.65 -6.89
CA TYR A 182 -21.38 -0.41 -8.27
C TYR A 182 -21.57 -1.73 -9.01
N PRO A 183 -22.76 -1.97 -9.62
CA PRO A 183 -22.96 -3.09 -10.51
C PRO A 183 -22.14 -2.93 -11.81
N PRO A 184 -21.86 -4.02 -12.55
CA PRO A 184 -21.10 -3.95 -13.81
C PRO A 184 -21.66 -2.98 -14.84
N GLU A 185 -22.98 -2.79 -14.89
CA GLU A 185 -23.67 -1.86 -15.79
C GLU A 185 -23.30 -0.41 -15.51
N ALA A 186 -23.09 -0.04 -14.26
CA ALA A 186 -22.67 1.31 -13.89
C ALA A 186 -21.30 1.66 -14.48
N TRP A 187 -20.42 0.68 -14.67
CA TRP A 187 -19.12 0.89 -15.28
C TRP A 187 -19.25 1.44 -16.72
N ARG A 188 -20.20 0.93 -17.51
CA ARG A 188 -20.48 1.42 -18.87
C ARG A 188 -20.86 2.88 -18.88
N LEU A 189 -21.70 3.30 -17.93
CA LEU A 189 -22.13 4.69 -17.81
C LEU A 189 -20.98 5.59 -17.38
N ILE A 190 -20.14 5.14 -16.43
CA ILE A 190 -19.00 5.89 -15.91
C ILE A 190 -17.90 6.03 -16.97
N GLN A 191 -17.60 4.95 -17.70
CA GLN A 191 -16.49 4.89 -18.65
C GLN A 191 -16.91 5.16 -20.11
N GLY A 192 -18.20 5.21 -20.40
CA GLY A 192 -18.71 5.40 -21.76
C GLY A 192 -18.31 4.29 -22.74
N GLN A 193 -18.14 3.05 -22.24
CA GLN A 193 -17.70 1.91 -23.04
C GLN A 193 -18.81 0.88 -23.24
N ASP A 194 -18.95 0.36 -24.46
CA ASP A 194 -19.97 -0.64 -24.79
C ASP A 194 -19.65 -2.03 -24.24
N THR A 195 -18.37 -2.35 -24.08
CA THR A 195 -17.90 -3.66 -23.63
C THR A 195 -17.23 -3.57 -22.27
N LEU A 196 -17.55 -4.51 -21.38
CA LEU A 196 -16.90 -4.62 -20.08
C LEU A 196 -15.52 -5.29 -20.21
N PRO A 197 -14.46 -4.72 -19.62
CA PRO A 197 -13.19 -5.43 -19.48
C PRO A 197 -13.35 -6.77 -18.74
N PRO A 198 -12.49 -7.76 -19.02
CA PRO A 198 -12.53 -9.05 -18.33
C PRO A 198 -12.50 -8.93 -16.80
N THR A 199 -11.72 -7.99 -16.27
CA THR A 199 -11.64 -7.73 -14.82
C THR A 199 -12.98 -7.32 -14.22
N VAL A 200 -13.72 -6.41 -14.87
CA VAL A 200 -15.04 -5.97 -14.39
C VAL A 200 -16.07 -7.09 -14.49
N LYS A 201 -16.01 -7.93 -15.55
CA LYS A 201 -16.89 -9.10 -15.68
C LYS A 201 -16.69 -10.14 -14.57
N THR A 202 -15.44 -10.31 -14.13
CA THR A 202 -15.07 -11.31 -13.14
C THR A 202 -15.14 -10.77 -11.71
N MET A 203 -14.88 -9.47 -11.56
CA MET A 203 -14.89 -8.72 -10.28
C MET A 203 -15.83 -7.52 -10.38
N PRO A 204 -17.15 -7.71 -10.34
CA PRO A 204 -18.12 -6.66 -10.65
C PRO A 204 -18.05 -5.45 -9.72
N SER A 205 -17.54 -5.61 -8.50
CA SER A 205 -17.42 -4.53 -7.51
C SER A 205 -16.15 -3.66 -7.68
N ILE A 206 -15.23 -4.00 -8.59
CA ILE A 206 -13.97 -3.25 -8.75
C ILE A 206 -14.21 -1.80 -9.18
N VAL A 207 -15.29 -1.53 -9.92
CA VAL A 207 -15.66 -0.17 -10.33
C VAL A 207 -15.90 0.72 -9.12
N GLY A 208 -16.61 0.22 -8.12
CA GLY A 208 -16.86 0.96 -6.89
C GLY A 208 -15.56 1.22 -6.11
N VAL A 209 -14.64 0.27 -6.10
CA VAL A 209 -13.33 0.47 -5.44
C VAL A 209 -12.51 1.52 -6.18
N TRP A 210 -12.47 1.51 -7.52
CA TRP A 210 -11.82 2.56 -8.31
C TRP A 210 -12.46 3.93 -8.10
N GLU A 211 -13.79 4.02 -8.02
CA GLU A 211 -14.50 5.27 -7.72
C GLU A 211 -14.14 5.81 -6.32
N ASN A 212 -13.93 4.92 -5.35
CA ASN A 212 -13.51 5.30 -4.01
C ASN A 212 -12.10 5.95 -4.01
N TYR A 213 -11.13 5.38 -4.74
CA TYR A 213 -9.80 5.98 -4.93
C TYR A 213 -9.90 7.36 -5.60
N LYS A 214 -10.72 7.48 -6.64
CA LYS A 214 -10.96 8.76 -7.34
C LYS A 214 -11.56 9.80 -6.41
N LEU A 215 -12.53 9.41 -5.59
CA LEU A 215 -13.14 10.29 -4.59
C LEU A 215 -12.07 10.86 -3.63
N TYR A 216 -11.21 10.01 -3.10
CA TYR A 216 -10.17 10.42 -2.16
C TYR A 216 -9.15 11.39 -2.79
N LEU A 217 -8.75 11.12 -4.03
CA LEU A 217 -7.86 12.02 -4.78
C LEU A 217 -8.53 13.35 -5.16
N SER A 218 -9.84 13.35 -5.40
CA SER A 218 -10.57 14.54 -5.86
C SER A 218 -10.90 15.50 -4.73
N ARG A 219 -11.26 14.98 -3.55
CA ARG A 219 -11.66 15.82 -2.40
C ARG A 219 -10.52 16.12 -1.43
N GLY A 220 -9.52 15.23 -1.32
CA GLY A 220 -8.35 15.38 -0.44
C GLY A 220 -7.23 16.16 -1.11
N ASN A 221 -7.41 17.47 -1.28
CA ASN A 221 -6.45 18.31 -1.98
C ASN A 221 -5.06 18.29 -1.33
N GLU A 222 -4.97 18.34 -0.02
CA GLU A 222 -3.73 18.37 0.75
C GLU A 222 -3.00 17.02 0.65
N LEU A 223 -3.73 15.91 0.71
CA LEU A 223 -3.21 14.56 0.48
C LEU A 223 -2.71 14.40 -0.96
N ALA A 224 -3.48 14.84 -1.95
CA ALA A 224 -3.08 14.81 -3.35
C ALA A 224 -1.85 15.70 -3.61
N GLN A 225 -1.75 16.85 -2.95
CA GLN A 225 -0.57 17.73 -3.02
C GLN A 225 0.67 17.06 -2.43
N TRP A 226 0.53 16.34 -1.30
CA TRP A 226 1.62 15.60 -0.69
C TRP A 226 2.20 14.57 -1.65
N HIS A 227 1.35 13.68 -2.19
CA HIS A 227 1.79 12.65 -3.14
C HIS A 227 2.28 13.20 -4.50
N ARG A 228 1.88 14.41 -4.87
CA ARG A 228 2.43 15.12 -6.03
C ARG A 228 3.86 15.61 -5.80
N ASN A 229 4.25 15.88 -4.55
CA ASN A 229 5.53 16.51 -4.23
C ASN A 229 6.51 15.59 -3.50
N VAL A 230 6.04 14.48 -2.94
CA VAL A 230 6.87 13.51 -2.20
C VAL A 230 6.61 12.11 -2.76
N PRO A 231 7.65 11.45 -3.30
CA PRO A 231 7.53 10.07 -3.75
C PRO A 231 7.11 9.15 -2.61
N SER A 232 6.16 8.25 -2.87
CA SER A 232 5.56 7.42 -1.83
C SER A 232 5.70 5.93 -2.14
N TYR A 233 5.80 5.13 -1.08
CA TYR A 233 5.56 3.70 -1.05
C TYR A 233 4.28 3.44 -0.28
N PHE A 234 3.59 2.35 -0.60
CA PHE A 234 2.29 2.04 -0.01
C PHE A 234 2.24 0.57 0.41
N THR A 235 1.74 0.28 1.59
CA THR A 235 1.20 -1.03 1.92
C THR A 235 -0.31 -0.98 1.89
N PHE A 236 -0.99 -2.11 1.86
CA PHE A 236 -2.43 -2.12 2.07
C PHE A 236 -2.76 -2.73 3.44
N ASP A 237 -3.80 -2.21 4.05
CA ASP A 237 -4.42 -2.78 5.22
C ASP A 237 -5.85 -3.21 4.91
N ASP A 238 -6.70 -3.33 5.90
CA ASP A 238 -8.06 -3.82 5.69
C ASP A 238 -8.92 -2.86 4.88
N HIS A 239 -8.84 -1.56 5.11
CA HIS A 239 -9.68 -0.58 4.43
C HIS A 239 -9.42 -0.43 2.92
N GLU A 240 -8.25 -0.75 2.40
CA GLU A 240 -8.02 -0.88 0.96
C GLU A 240 -8.78 -2.07 0.36
N LEU A 241 -9.04 -3.08 1.17
CA LEU A 241 -9.74 -4.31 0.82
C LEU A 241 -11.18 -4.26 1.31
N VAL A 242 -11.40 -4.42 2.59
CA VAL A 242 -12.67 -4.25 3.32
C VAL A 242 -12.38 -4.27 4.83
N ASN A 243 -13.03 -3.38 5.58
CA ASN A 243 -12.86 -3.26 7.04
C ASN A 243 -12.82 -4.59 7.80
N ASP A 244 -11.85 -4.77 8.68
CA ASP A 244 -11.61 -5.94 9.53
C ASP A 244 -11.40 -7.26 8.74
N ILE A 245 -10.29 -7.42 8.08
CA ILE A 245 -9.89 -8.69 7.43
C ILE A 245 -9.16 -9.58 8.42
N TRP A 246 -9.75 -10.71 8.78
CA TRP A 246 -9.23 -11.62 9.80
C TRP A 246 -8.43 -12.80 9.26
N GLY A 247 -8.36 -12.98 7.95
CA GLY A 247 -7.73 -14.11 7.30
C GLY A 247 -8.67 -14.84 6.36
N SER A 248 -8.29 -16.07 5.99
CA SER A 248 -9.11 -16.92 5.15
C SER A 248 -10.33 -17.43 5.91
N ALA A 249 -11.52 -17.31 5.32
CA ALA A 249 -12.74 -17.92 5.88
C ALA A 249 -12.69 -19.45 5.83
N GLU A 250 -13.54 -20.11 6.59
CA GLU A 250 -13.75 -21.55 6.48
C GLU A 250 -14.28 -21.92 5.07
N ILE A 251 -13.81 -23.03 4.51
CA ILE A 251 -14.27 -23.48 3.19
C ILE A 251 -15.78 -23.66 3.17
N GLY A 252 -16.42 -22.98 2.23
CA GLY A 252 -17.85 -23.03 2.01
C GLY A 252 -18.63 -22.05 2.86
N LYS A 253 -17.99 -21.27 3.73
CA LYS A 253 -18.61 -20.12 4.36
C LYS A 253 -18.31 -18.87 3.53
N ARG A 254 -19.36 -18.16 3.17
CA ARG A 254 -19.23 -16.89 2.50
C ARG A 254 -18.88 -15.82 3.53
N HIS A 255 -17.64 -15.42 3.54
CA HIS A 255 -17.19 -14.30 4.33
C HIS A 255 -16.95 -13.10 3.43
N ARG A 256 -17.66 -11.99 3.62
CA ARG A 256 -17.56 -10.80 2.75
C ARG A 256 -16.11 -10.31 2.59
N ARG A 257 -15.32 -10.43 3.65
CA ARG A 257 -13.94 -9.97 3.70
C ARG A 257 -13.01 -10.79 2.80
N THR A 258 -13.23 -12.09 2.73
CA THR A 258 -12.50 -12.96 1.80
C THR A 258 -12.86 -12.64 0.36
N VAL A 259 -14.14 -12.40 0.06
CA VAL A 259 -14.65 -12.12 -1.30
C VAL A 259 -14.03 -10.85 -1.88
N PHE A 260 -13.89 -9.79 -1.08
CA PHE A 260 -13.41 -8.49 -1.56
C PHE A 260 -11.90 -8.38 -1.66
N ARG A 261 -11.15 -9.31 -1.06
CA ARG A 261 -9.71 -9.23 -1.01
C ARG A 261 -9.08 -9.00 -2.38
N ASP A 262 -9.40 -9.82 -3.39
CA ASP A 262 -8.78 -9.71 -4.71
C ASP A 262 -9.23 -8.48 -5.47
N ILE A 263 -10.48 -8.07 -5.30
CA ILE A 263 -11.01 -6.84 -5.89
C ILE A 263 -10.25 -5.65 -5.33
N GLY A 264 -10.10 -5.59 -3.99
CA GLY A 264 -9.35 -4.55 -3.32
C GLY A 264 -7.88 -4.54 -3.73
N THR A 265 -7.22 -5.70 -3.69
CA THR A 265 -5.81 -5.84 -4.10
C THR A 265 -5.60 -5.40 -5.55
N ARG A 266 -6.51 -5.77 -6.47
CA ARG A 266 -6.43 -5.33 -7.87
C ARG A 266 -6.51 -3.82 -8.01
N ALA A 267 -7.49 -3.18 -7.35
CA ALA A 267 -7.65 -1.73 -7.38
C ALA A 267 -6.47 -1.01 -6.71
N TRP A 268 -5.96 -1.56 -5.61
CA TRP A 268 -4.77 -1.05 -4.94
C TRP A 268 -3.54 -1.04 -5.85
N PHE A 269 -3.32 -2.09 -6.64
CA PHE A 269 -2.23 -2.10 -7.61
C PHE A 269 -2.38 -1.05 -8.71
N ASP A 270 -3.61 -0.74 -9.12
CA ASP A 270 -3.85 0.27 -10.14
C ASP A 270 -3.62 1.70 -9.62
N TYR A 271 -3.88 1.95 -8.33
CA TYR A 271 -3.84 3.30 -7.74
C TYR A 271 -2.63 3.57 -6.85
N LEU A 272 -2.15 2.60 -6.08
CA LEU A 272 -1.09 2.79 -5.09
C LEU A 272 0.09 1.83 -5.27
N GLY A 273 -0.15 0.53 -5.36
CA GLY A 273 0.88 -0.50 -5.38
C GLY A 273 1.85 -0.46 -6.57
N TRP A 274 1.53 0.32 -7.62
CA TRP A 274 2.45 0.63 -8.71
C TRP A 274 3.74 1.31 -8.21
N ALA A 275 3.66 2.04 -7.09
CA ALA A 275 4.76 2.80 -6.52
C ALA A 275 5.81 1.92 -5.83
N ASN A 276 5.46 0.69 -5.48
CA ASN A 276 6.36 -0.19 -4.74
C ASN A 276 7.42 -0.83 -5.65
N PRO A 277 8.57 -1.23 -5.09
CA PRO A 277 9.51 -2.07 -5.81
C PRO A 277 8.81 -3.37 -6.21
N VAL A 278 9.00 -3.79 -7.45
CA VAL A 278 8.30 -4.95 -7.98
C VAL A 278 9.31 -5.91 -8.57
N GLU A 279 9.46 -7.02 -7.94
CA GLU A 279 10.12 -8.21 -8.49
C GLU A 279 9.12 -9.07 -9.30
N HIS A 280 7.82 -8.68 -9.33
CA HIS A 280 6.72 -9.53 -9.79
C HIS A 280 5.75 -8.79 -10.72
N PRO A 281 5.03 -9.52 -11.59
CA PRO A 281 3.99 -8.94 -12.44
C PRO A 281 2.89 -8.28 -11.62
N ARG A 282 2.47 -7.08 -12.02
CA ARG A 282 1.49 -6.25 -11.29
C ARG A 282 0.03 -6.58 -11.58
N ARG A 283 -0.29 -7.77 -12.04
CA ARG A 283 -1.63 -8.09 -12.51
C ARG A 283 -2.22 -9.26 -11.74
N VAL A 284 -3.34 -9.03 -11.08
CA VAL A 284 -4.18 -10.12 -10.57
C VAL A 284 -4.79 -10.82 -11.78
N HIS A 285 -4.59 -12.14 -11.88
CA HIS A 285 -5.25 -12.97 -12.88
C HIS A 285 -6.66 -13.30 -12.38
N ALA A 286 -7.68 -13.00 -13.17
CA ALA A 286 -9.06 -13.29 -12.84
C ALA A 286 -9.70 -14.10 -13.99
N ALA A 287 -10.34 -15.22 -13.66
CA ALA A 287 -10.90 -16.12 -14.65
C ALA A 287 -12.05 -17.00 -14.08
N ARG A 288 -12.50 -17.94 -14.89
CA ARG A 288 -13.47 -18.99 -14.52
C ARG A 288 -12.85 -20.36 -14.70
N GLY A 289 -13.13 -21.25 -13.77
CA GLY A 289 -12.64 -22.61 -13.81
C GLY A 289 -13.64 -23.60 -13.24
N LYS A 290 -13.27 -24.86 -13.23
CA LYS A 290 -14.09 -25.95 -12.73
C LYS A 290 -13.36 -26.68 -11.61
N MET A 291 -14.08 -26.95 -10.54
CA MET A 291 -13.65 -27.78 -9.43
C MET A 291 -14.55 -29.01 -9.31
N THR A 292 -13.99 -30.15 -8.90
CA THR A 292 -14.72 -31.38 -8.69
C THR A 292 -14.66 -31.77 -7.20
N ALA A 293 -15.81 -32.12 -6.62
CA ALA A 293 -15.91 -32.51 -5.21
C ALA A 293 -14.87 -33.56 -4.84
N GLY A 294 -14.17 -33.37 -3.73
CA GLY A 294 -13.12 -34.25 -3.23
C GLY A 294 -11.78 -34.13 -3.99
N SER A 295 -11.73 -33.43 -5.13
CA SER A 295 -10.49 -33.18 -5.87
C SER A 295 -9.80 -31.90 -5.40
N LYS A 296 -8.46 -31.91 -5.41
CA LYS A 296 -7.62 -30.75 -5.18
C LYS A 296 -7.32 -29.96 -6.47
N LEU A 297 -7.91 -30.35 -7.59
CA LEU A 297 -7.60 -29.77 -8.89
C LEU A 297 -8.61 -28.67 -9.26
N LEU A 298 -8.07 -27.54 -9.73
CA LEU A 298 -8.79 -26.52 -10.47
C LEU A 298 -8.42 -26.64 -11.94
N VAL A 299 -9.42 -26.74 -12.81
CA VAL A 299 -9.22 -26.85 -14.26
C VAL A 299 -9.81 -25.62 -14.94
N ASP A 300 -9.02 -24.94 -15.75
CA ASP A 300 -9.43 -23.82 -16.59
C ASP A 300 -8.90 -23.99 -18.02
N PRO A 301 -9.75 -24.43 -18.96
CA PRO A 301 -9.31 -24.69 -20.33
C PRO A 301 -8.94 -23.41 -21.13
N LEU A 302 -9.27 -22.21 -20.60
CA LEU A 302 -9.01 -20.94 -21.27
C LEU A 302 -7.73 -20.27 -20.77
N THR A 303 -7.20 -20.66 -19.61
CA THR A 303 -5.97 -20.13 -19.04
C THR A 303 -4.82 -21.10 -19.29
N ASP A 304 -3.68 -20.57 -19.72
CA ASP A 304 -2.42 -21.30 -19.76
C ASP A 304 -1.58 -20.93 -18.52
N PHE A 305 -1.68 -21.74 -17.48
CA PHE A 305 -1.01 -21.52 -16.20
C PHE A 305 0.52 -21.58 -16.31
N THR A 306 1.06 -22.23 -17.33
CA THR A 306 2.52 -22.30 -17.55
C THR A 306 3.10 -20.95 -18.00
N LYS A 307 2.25 -20.04 -18.48
CA LYS A 307 2.62 -18.66 -18.87
C LYS A 307 2.42 -17.64 -17.76
N LEU A 308 1.86 -18.05 -16.63
CA LEU A 308 1.68 -17.21 -15.47
C LEU A 308 2.84 -17.45 -14.49
N PRO A 309 3.41 -16.41 -13.89
CA PRO A 309 4.44 -16.57 -12.86
C PRO A 309 3.81 -16.93 -11.52
N ILE A 310 3.25 -18.14 -11.44
CA ILE A 310 2.43 -18.62 -10.30
C ILE A 310 3.18 -18.48 -8.97
N ASP A 311 4.48 -18.83 -8.94
CA ASP A 311 5.32 -18.74 -7.75
C ASP A 311 5.43 -17.30 -7.20
N GLN A 312 5.12 -16.32 -8.04
CA GLN A 312 5.18 -14.90 -7.71
C GLN A 312 3.80 -14.29 -7.46
N MET A 313 2.72 -15.03 -7.69
CA MET A 313 1.37 -14.48 -7.66
C MET A 313 0.64 -14.70 -6.33
N GLY A 314 1.14 -15.55 -5.44
CA GLY A 314 0.51 -15.80 -4.15
C GLY A 314 -0.65 -16.78 -4.22
N THR A 315 -1.72 -16.51 -3.47
CA THR A 315 -2.84 -17.43 -3.26
C THR A 315 -3.90 -17.32 -4.36
N LEU A 316 -4.67 -18.41 -4.52
CA LEU A 316 -5.84 -18.48 -5.39
C LEU A 316 -7.12 -18.27 -4.55
N HIS A 317 -7.95 -17.37 -4.99
CA HIS A 317 -9.23 -17.06 -4.35
C HIS A 317 -10.38 -17.58 -5.20
N VAL A 318 -11.22 -18.43 -4.63
CA VAL A 318 -12.54 -18.71 -5.17
C VAL A 318 -13.50 -17.75 -4.53
N HIS A 319 -14.05 -16.82 -5.31
CA HIS A 319 -14.86 -15.76 -4.81
C HIS A 319 -16.27 -15.75 -5.43
N TRP A 320 -17.14 -15.02 -4.77
CA TRP A 320 -18.53 -14.85 -5.15
C TRP A 320 -18.78 -13.40 -5.54
N GLY A 321 -18.65 -13.12 -6.81
CA GLY A 321 -18.68 -11.75 -7.32
C GLY A 321 -20.08 -11.19 -7.50
N THR A 322 -20.91 -11.06 -6.48
CA THR A 322 -22.16 -10.32 -6.61
C THR A 322 -22.00 -8.89 -6.10
N PRO A 323 -22.61 -7.90 -6.77
CA PRO A 323 -22.62 -6.50 -6.30
C PRO A 323 -23.20 -6.34 -4.89
N GLU A 324 -24.18 -7.19 -4.55
CA GLU A 324 -24.83 -7.22 -3.25
C GLU A 324 -23.90 -7.72 -2.13
N ALA A 325 -22.82 -8.38 -2.49
CA ALA A 325 -21.74 -8.72 -1.57
C ALA A 325 -20.91 -7.50 -1.18
N GLY A 326 -21.43 -6.31 -1.46
CA GLY A 326 -20.79 -5.04 -1.20
C GLY A 326 -20.38 -4.86 0.24
N VAL A 327 -19.41 -4.00 0.41
CA VAL A 327 -18.83 -3.58 1.67
C VAL A 327 -19.90 -3.06 2.62
N ASN A 328 -19.65 -3.15 3.91
CA ASN A 328 -20.55 -2.73 4.98
C ASN A 328 -21.88 -3.48 5.06
N ASN A 329 -22.05 -4.56 4.33
CA ASN A 329 -23.20 -5.42 4.51
C ASN A 329 -22.92 -6.49 5.57
N LEU A 330 -23.17 -6.14 6.82
CA LEU A 330 -23.01 -7.04 7.97
C LEU A 330 -23.94 -8.27 7.93
N LYS A 331 -24.93 -8.28 7.02
CA LYS A 331 -25.87 -9.40 6.86
C LYS A 331 -25.36 -10.51 5.97
N PHE A 332 -24.18 -10.36 5.37
CA PHE A 332 -23.57 -11.41 4.56
C PHE A 332 -22.79 -12.44 5.38
N ASP A 333 -23.15 -12.61 6.63
CA ASP A 333 -22.62 -13.70 7.39
C ASP A 333 -23.20 -15.01 6.85
N ASN A 334 -22.38 -15.71 6.15
CA ASN A 334 -22.15 -17.12 6.29
C ASN A 334 -22.78 -18.11 5.35
N ASP A 335 -24.07 -18.15 5.04
CA ASP A 335 -24.61 -19.42 4.50
C ASP A 335 -24.88 -19.42 2.98
N ASP A 336 -24.90 -18.27 2.34
CA ASP A 336 -25.30 -18.14 0.92
C ASP A 336 -24.14 -18.06 -0.08
N GLY A 337 -22.91 -18.33 0.36
CA GLY A 337 -21.73 -18.35 -0.49
C GLY A 337 -21.61 -19.61 -1.33
N HIS A 338 -20.79 -19.53 -2.37
CA HIS A 338 -20.40 -20.73 -3.10
C HIS A 338 -19.65 -21.69 -2.16
N LYS A 339 -20.02 -22.97 -2.15
CA LYS A 339 -19.47 -23.95 -1.19
C LYS A 339 -17.96 -24.19 -1.33
N ASN A 340 -17.34 -23.77 -2.43
CA ASN A 340 -15.89 -23.77 -2.63
C ASN A 340 -15.23 -22.42 -2.36
N SER A 341 -15.96 -21.40 -1.90
CA SER A 341 -15.37 -20.08 -1.57
C SER A 341 -14.31 -20.23 -0.49
N TYR A 342 -13.09 -19.84 -0.82
CA TYR A 342 -11.95 -19.91 0.07
C TYR A 342 -10.71 -19.26 -0.55
N VAL A 343 -9.67 -19.01 0.26
CA VAL A 343 -8.33 -18.64 -0.18
C VAL A 343 -7.44 -19.88 -0.19
N TYR A 344 -7.17 -20.41 -1.38
CA TYR A 344 -6.40 -21.62 -1.55
C TYR A 344 -4.92 -21.31 -1.79
N GLN A 345 -4.05 -22.12 -1.20
CA GLN A 345 -2.65 -22.14 -1.60
C GLN A 345 -2.49 -23.02 -2.85
N ILE A 346 -1.77 -22.53 -3.83
CA ILE A 346 -1.41 -23.28 -5.03
C ILE A 346 -0.18 -24.13 -4.70
N THR A 347 -0.30 -25.46 -4.78
CA THR A 347 0.79 -26.37 -4.47
C THR A 347 1.61 -26.72 -5.69
N LYS A 348 0.97 -26.73 -6.88
CA LYS A 348 1.63 -27.12 -8.12
C LYS A 348 0.88 -26.66 -9.37
N VAL A 349 1.60 -26.28 -10.40
CA VAL A 349 1.10 -26.22 -11.78
C VAL A 349 1.23 -27.64 -12.36
N VAL A 350 0.11 -28.33 -12.57
CA VAL A 350 0.08 -29.73 -13.05
C VAL A 350 0.34 -29.78 -14.55
N ASP A 351 -0.37 -28.92 -15.29
CA ASP A 351 -0.23 -28.74 -16.74
C ASP A 351 -0.70 -27.33 -17.14
N ALA A 352 -0.79 -27.06 -18.45
CA ALA A 352 -1.18 -25.76 -18.97
C ALA A 352 -2.56 -25.27 -18.45
N HIS A 353 -3.46 -26.16 -18.10
CA HIS A 353 -4.85 -25.85 -17.76
C HIS A 353 -5.26 -26.31 -16.36
N THR A 354 -4.33 -26.82 -15.56
CA THR A 354 -4.63 -27.45 -14.28
C THR A 354 -3.70 -26.99 -13.18
N LEU A 355 -4.29 -26.51 -12.08
CA LEU A 355 -3.59 -26.23 -10.82
C LEU A 355 -3.95 -27.25 -9.76
N GLU A 356 -3.00 -27.65 -8.92
CA GLU A 356 -3.23 -28.38 -7.69
C GLU A 356 -3.27 -27.41 -6.50
N LEU A 357 -4.30 -27.55 -5.66
CA LEU A 357 -4.54 -26.74 -4.48
C LEU A 357 -4.27 -27.54 -3.20
N HIS A 358 -3.99 -26.87 -2.09
CA HIS A 358 -3.67 -27.53 -0.83
C HIS A 358 -4.86 -28.32 -0.23
N MET A 359 -6.10 -27.92 -0.55
CA MET A 359 -7.32 -28.51 0.00
C MET A 359 -8.29 -28.93 -1.12
N PRO A 360 -9.11 -29.99 -0.90
CA PRO A 360 -10.07 -30.45 -1.89
C PRO A 360 -11.32 -29.54 -1.96
N ALA A 361 -11.94 -29.49 -3.12
CA ALA A 361 -13.23 -28.85 -3.31
C ALA A 361 -14.35 -29.60 -2.55
N LYS A 362 -15.30 -28.84 -2.00
CA LYS A 362 -16.49 -29.41 -1.33
C LYS A 362 -17.58 -29.87 -2.29
N VAL A 363 -17.72 -29.18 -3.43
CA VAL A 363 -18.75 -29.49 -4.46
C VAL A 363 -18.14 -29.44 -5.84
N SER A 364 -18.78 -30.16 -6.78
CA SER A 364 -18.45 -30.06 -8.21
C SER A 364 -19.23 -28.90 -8.82
N ASP A 365 -18.52 -27.88 -9.32
CA ASP A 365 -19.16 -26.72 -9.94
C ASP A 365 -18.16 -25.90 -10.77
N GLU A 366 -18.71 -25.00 -11.59
CA GLU A 366 -17.96 -23.90 -12.19
C GLU A 366 -17.84 -22.75 -11.18
N ILE A 367 -16.65 -22.17 -11.09
CA ILE A 367 -16.34 -21.11 -10.13
C ILE A 367 -15.70 -19.91 -10.84
N THR A 368 -15.85 -18.75 -10.25
CA THR A 368 -14.98 -17.59 -10.54
C THR A 368 -13.83 -17.59 -9.54
N TYR A 369 -12.63 -17.35 -10.05
CA TYR A 369 -11.44 -17.28 -9.21
C TYR A 369 -10.51 -16.16 -9.65
N SER A 370 -9.62 -15.80 -8.74
CA SER A 370 -8.47 -14.96 -9.07
C SER A 370 -7.22 -15.48 -8.39
N ILE A 371 -6.05 -15.14 -8.96
CA ILE A 371 -4.76 -15.42 -8.36
C ILE A 371 -4.16 -14.07 -8.02
N GLY A 372 -4.05 -13.80 -6.71
CA GLY A 372 -3.48 -12.56 -6.19
C GLY A 372 -1.96 -12.57 -6.28
N ARG A 373 -1.37 -11.40 -6.52
CA ARG A 373 0.07 -11.22 -6.44
C ARG A 373 0.50 -11.07 -4.99
N ASN A 374 1.72 -11.50 -4.72
CA ASN A 374 2.42 -11.08 -3.53
C ASN A 374 2.62 -9.57 -3.57
N SER A 375 2.20 -8.86 -2.54
CA SER A 375 2.37 -7.41 -2.44
C SER A 375 3.60 -7.01 -1.64
N PHE A 376 4.21 -7.95 -0.93
CA PHE A 376 5.42 -7.71 -0.16
C PHE A 376 6.63 -7.47 -1.09
N GLY A 377 7.58 -6.69 -0.60
CA GLY A 377 8.77 -6.35 -1.35
C GLY A 377 9.81 -5.66 -0.47
N ARG A 378 10.97 -5.38 -1.04
CA ARG A 378 12.04 -4.67 -0.33
C ARG A 378 12.76 -3.68 -1.22
N PHE A 379 13.35 -2.66 -0.59
CA PHE A 379 14.22 -1.71 -1.25
C PHE A 379 15.33 -1.26 -0.29
N ARG A 380 16.40 -0.72 -0.87
CA ARG A 380 17.56 -0.25 -0.13
C ARG A 380 17.76 1.25 -0.28
N VAL A 381 18.09 1.92 0.83
CA VAL A 381 18.57 3.32 0.84
C VAL A 381 19.78 3.40 1.77
N ALA A 382 20.95 3.70 1.24
CA ALA A 382 22.21 3.70 1.95
C ALA A 382 22.46 2.39 2.73
N ASN A 383 22.62 2.44 4.05
CA ASN A 383 22.79 1.27 4.93
C ASN A 383 21.48 0.78 5.56
N CYS A 384 20.35 1.24 5.07
CA CYS A 384 19.02 0.85 5.54
C CYS A 384 18.31 -0.02 4.51
N GLU A 385 17.73 -1.13 4.93
CA GLU A 385 16.89 -1.97 4.09
C GLU A 385 15.46 -1.95 4.61
N PHE A 386 14.52 -1.73 3.70
CA PHE A 386 13.10 -1.58 3.95
C PHE A 386 12.36 -2.81 3.44
N PHE A 387 11.52 -3.40 4.28
CA PHE A 387 10.65 -4.51 3.96
C PHE A 387 9.20 -4.05 4.07
N LEU A 388 8.50 -4.04 2.95
CA LEU A 388 7.07 -3.77 2.89
C LEU A 388 6.36 -5.11 3.03
N LEU A 389 5.68 -5.34 4.15
CA LEU A 389 5.03 -6.61 4.45
C LEU A 389 3.57 -6.60 3.99
N ASP A 390 3.09 -7.77 3.60
CA ASP A 390 1.67 -8.06 3.39
C ASP A 390 1.13 -8.82 4.61
N THR A 391 0.42 -8.13 5.48
CA THR A 391 -0.14 -8.71 6.71
C THR A 391 -1.60 -9.17 6.55
N ARG A 392 -2.19 -9.00 5.36
CA ARG A 392 -3.59 -9.35 5.09
C ARG A 392 -3.73 -10.46 4.07
N GLY A 393 -2.80 -10.52 3.11
CA GLY A 393 -2.91 -11.38 1.94
C GLY A 393 -2.80 -12.86 2.18
N SER A 394 -1.98 -13.28 3.11
CA SER A 394 -1.70 -14.69 3.38
C SER A 394 -1.99 -15.12 4.82
N ARG A 395 -2.60 -14.21 5.64
CA ARG A 395 -2.86 -14.53 7.05
C ARG A 395 -3.89 -15.63 7.19
N ASP A 396 -3.62 -16.53 8.11
CA ASP A 396 -4.55 -17.59 8.47
C ASP A 396 -5.73 -17.04 9.29
N MET A 397 -6.88 -17.74 9.21
CA MET A 397 -7.98 -17.50 10.12
C MET A 397 -7.52 -17.82 11.54
N HIS A 398 -7.85 -16.99 12.48
CA HIS A 398 -7.53 -17.26 13.86
C HIS A 398 -8.76 -17.44 14.74
N ASP A 399 -8.57 -18.11 15.85
CA ASP A 399 -9.54 -18.34 16.91
C ASP A 399 -9.06 -17.60 18.16
N VAL A 400 -9.85 -16.69 18.70
CA VAL A 400 -9.52 -15.90 19.89
C VAL A 400 -9.29 -16.79 21.11
N ALA A 401 -9.98 -17.93 21.21
CA ALA A 401 -9.82 -18.87 22.31
C ALA A 401 -8.42 -19.52 22.36
N ASN A 402 -7.75 -19.63 21.21
CA ASN A 402 -6.39 -20.16 21.07
C ASN A 402 -5.41 -19.07 20.62
N ARG A 403 -4.97 -18.22 21.54
CA ARG A 403 -4.08 -17.09 21.24
C ARG A 403 -2.68 -17.48 20.84
N ASP A 404 -2.16 -18.60 21.32
CA ASP A 404 -0.80 -19.06 20.99
C ASP A 404 -0.70 -19.48 19.54
N LYS A 405 -1.78 -20.03 18.99
CA LYS A 405 -1.97 -20.35 17.58
C LYS A 405 -0.75 -21.00 16.96
N GLU A 406 -0.29 -22.07 17.61
CA GLU A 406 0.78 -22.88 17.06
C GLU A 406 0.45 -23.32 15.63
N GLY A 407 1.35 -23.05 14.69
CA GLY A 407 1.22 -23.45 13.31
C GLY A 407 0.37 -22.54 12.41
N VAL A 408 -0.26 -21.46 12.93
CA VAL A 408 -0.92 -20.45 12.11
C VAL A 408 0.00 -19.24 11.88
N SER A 409 -0.17 -18.57 10.75
CA SER A 409 0.75 -17.54 10.29
C SER A 409 0.01 -16.28 9.82
N MET A 410 0.55 -15.12 10.16
CA MET A 410 0.14 -13.85 9.58
C MET A 410 0.75 -13.64 8.19
N LEU A 411 2.03 -13.96 8.02
CA LEU A 411 2.75 -13.73 6.75
C LEU A 411 2.57 -14.84 5.73
N GLY A 412 2.17 -16.02 6.17
CA GLY A 412 2.25 -17.23 5.36
C GLY A 412 3.71 -17.69 5.15
N LYS A 413 3.87 -18.96 4.75
CA LYS A 413 5.19 -19.59 4.63
C LYS A 413 6.12 -18.84 3.66
N THR A 414 5.63 -18.52 2.48
CA THR A 414 6.44 -17.91 1.40
C THR A 414 7.04 -16.58 1.80
N GLN A 415 6.23 -15.68 2.36
CA GLN A 415 6.69 -14.36 2.75
C GLN A 415 7.62 -14.44 3.98
N ARG A 416 7.30 -15.29 4.97
CA ARG A 416 8.13 -15.48 6.15
C ARG A 416 9.53 -15.99 5.79
N GLU A 417 9.62 -17.02 4.95
CA GLU A 417 10.91 -17.58 4.49
C GLU A 417 11.71 -16.55 3.69
N TRP A 418 11.05 -15.80 2.80
CA TRP A 418 11.66 -14.72 2.04
C TRP A 418 12.21 -13.62 2.96
N LEU A 419 11.43 -13.19 3.95
CA LEU A 419 11.83 -12.15 4.90
C LEU A 419 13.10 -12.56 5.68
N LEU A 420 13.06 -13.71 6.34
CA LEU A 420 14.18 -14.20 7.15
C LEU A 420 15.43 -14.43 6.30
N LYS A 421 15.29 -15.00 5.12
CA LYS A 421 16.41 -15.18 4.18
C LYS A 421 17.00 -13.83 3.75
N SER A 422 16.14 -12.90 3.32
CA SER A 422 16.58 -11.60 2.84
C SER A 422 17.29 -10.78 3.93
N MET A 423 16.79 -10.81 5.16
CA MET A 423 17.45 -10.13 6.30
C MET A 423 18.79 -10.75 6.64
N LYS A 424 18.90 -12.09 6.59
CA LYS A 424 20.15 -12.81 6.86
C LYS A 424 21.22 -12.54 5.81
N GLU A 425 20.83 -12.41 4.55
CA GLU A 425 21.75 -12.16 3.42
C GLU A 425 22.12 -10.68 3.27
N SER A 426 21.43 -9.77 3.94
CA SER A 426 21.63 -8.33 3.81
C SER A 426 22.83 -7.84 4.64
N ASP A 427 23.60 -6.95 4.04
CA ASP A 427 24.70 -6.21 4.71
C ASP A 427 24.24 -4.88 5.33
N ALA A 428 22.92 -4.61 5.37
CA ALA A 428 22.36 -3.41 5.99
C ALA A 428 22.74 -3.32 7.49
N ASP A 429 22.91 -2.10 7.96
CA ASP A 429 23.08 -1.81 9.38
C ASP A 429 21.72 -1.76 10.10
N PHE A 430 20.67 -1.28 9.39
CA PHE A 430 19.34 -1.06 9.91
C PHE A 430 18.28 -1.72 9.02
N PHE A 431 17.30 -2.35 9.65
CA PHE A 431 16.14 -2.91 8.99
C PHE A 431 14.87 -2.17 9.40
N PHE A 432 14.07 -1.76 8.42
CA PHE A 432 12.75 -1.18 8.59
C PHE A 432 11.71 -2.15 8.03
N LEU A 433 10.86 -2.66 8.91
CA LEU A 433 9.77 -3.58 8.54
C LEU A 433 8.46 -2.80 8.62
N THR A 434 7.79 -2.63 7.49
CA THR A 434 6.49 -1.97 7.43
C THR A 434 5.40 -3.03 7.59
N SER A 435 4.81 -3.08 8.78
CA SER A 435 3.67 -3.94 9.12
C SER A 435 2.44 -3.06 9.30
N THR A 436 1.35 -3.33 8.59
CA THR A 436 0.17 -2.46 8.69
C THR A 436 -0.51 -2.56 10.06
N VAL A 437 -0.40 -3.70 10.73
CA VAL A 437 -1.02 -3.96 12.03
C VAL A 437 -0.02 -3.91 13.19
N PRO A 438 -0.46 -3.56 14.42
CA PRO A 438 0.41 -3.46 15.59
C PRO A 438 1.09 -4.78 15.94
N PHE A 439 2.33 -4.68 16.45
CA PHE A 439 3.17 -5.84 16.70
C PHE A 439 3.10 -6.31 18.16
N MET A 440 3.22 -5.40 19.12
CA MET A 440 3.20 -5.73 20.56
C MET A 440 1.88 -5.41 21.23
N ILE A 441 1.12 -4.46 20.72
CA ILE A 441 -0.15 -4.03 21.31
C ILE A 441 -1.31 -4.79 20.67
N PRO A 442 -2.22 -5.40 21.48
CA PRO A 442 -3.43 -6.01 20.95
C PRO A 442 -4.38 -5.00 20.31
N HIS A 443 -5.05 -5.41 19.25
CA HIS A 443 -6.13 -4.67 18.64
C HIS A 443 -7.43 -5.48 18.75
N SER A 444 -8.15 -5.28 19.87
CA SER A 444 -9.36 -6.04 20.16
C SER A 444 -10.65 -5.32 19.72
N GLY A 445 -10.54 -4.06 19.27
CA GLY A 445 -11.69 -3.22 18.92
C GLY A 445 -12.60 -2.90 20.10
N ALA A 446 -13.64 -2.10 19.84
CA ALA A 446 -14.60 -1.67 20.86
C ALA A 446 -15.33 -2.87 21.51
N GLY A 447 -15.14 -3.04 22.82
CA GLY A 447 -15.75 -4.12 23.59
C GLY A 447 -14.81 -5.28 23.92
N GLY A 448 -13.56 -5.26 23.48
CA GLY A 448 -12.57 -6.29 23.74
C GLY A 448 -12.85 -7.60 23.02
N PHE A 449 -12.06 -8.63 23.31
CA PHE A 449 -12.18 -9.96 22.68
C PHE A 449 -13.52 -10.67 22.92
N GLU A 450 -14.23 -10.31 23.99
CA GLU A 450 -15.52 -10.89 24.31
C GLU A 450 -16.66 -10.38 23.39
N ALA A 451 -16.50 -9.19 22.82
CA ALA A 451 -17.52 -8.57 21.98
C ALA A 451 -17.47 -8.98 20.50
N ALA A 452 -16.33 -9.46 20.03
CA ALA A 452 -16.13 -9.87 18.64
C ALA A 452 -15.19 -11.07 18.57
N GLU A 453 -15.77 -12.24 18.37
CA GLU A 453 -15.01 -13.45 18.09
C GLU A 453 -14.05 -13.20 16.92
N ASN A 454 -12.79 -13.61 17.07
CA ASN A 454 -11.74 -13.52 16.07
C ASN A 454 -11.40 -12.10 15.58
N LYS A 455 -11.69 -11.06 16.34
CA LYS A 455 -11.43 -9.68 15.92
C LYS A 455 -10.03 -9.17 16.26
N GLU A 456 -9.15 -9.97 16.80
CA GLU A 456 -7.79 -9.55 17.04
C GLU A 456 -7.03 -9.47 15.72
N GLU A 457 -6.74 -8.26 15.25
CA GLU A 457 -6.06 -8.04 13.97
C GLU A 457 -4.55 -7.94 14.12
N ALA A 458 -4.06 -7.64 15.32
CA ALA A 458 -2.65 -7.47 15.64
C ALA A 458 -1.85 -8.78 15.61
N TRP A 459 -0.52 -8.66 15.65
CA TRP A 459 0.39 -9.80 15.82
C TRP A 459 0.23 -10.52 17.14
N THR A 460 -0.43 -9.92 18.11
CA THR A 460 -0.81 -10.58 19.36
C THR A 460 -1.83 -11.70 19.16
N GLY A 461 -2.48 -11.74 18.02
CA GLY A 461 -3.25 -12.88 17.56
C GLY A 461 -2.42 -14.03 16.97
N PHE A 462 -1.10 -13.85 16.78
CA PHE A 462 -0.16 -14.81 16.17
C PHE A 462 1.13 -14.89 17.00
N LEU A 463 0.98 -15.16 18.30
CA LEU A 463 2.07 -15.05 19.28
C LEU A 463 3.24 -15.98 18.98
N ASP A 464 3.00 -17.21 18.53
CA ASP A 464 4.06 -18.15 18.20
C ASP A 464 4.93 -17.64 17.04
N GLU A 465 4.33 -17.23 15.93
CA GLU A 465 5.08 -16.66 14.80
C GLU A 465 5.81 -15.38 15.20
N ARG A 466 5.16 -14.49 15.96
CA ARG A 466 5.77 -13.24 16.45
C ARG A 466 7.04 -13.50 17.28
N GLU A 467 6.98 -14.41 18.24
CA GLU A 467 8.14 -14.73 19.09
C GLU A 467 9.26 -15.44 18.32
N GLN A 468 8.90 -16.30 17.36
CA GLN A 468 9.90 -16.89 16.46
C GLN A 468 10.63 -15.81 15.65
N LEU A 469 9.92 -14.84 15.09
CA LEU A 469 10.51 -13.74 14.33
C LEU A 469 11.44 -12.89 15.23
N ILE A 470 11.00 -12.47 16.41
CA ILE A 470 11.84 -11.68 17.34
C ILE A 470 13.12 -12.44 17.66
N ASN A 471 13.02 -13.73 17.98
CA ASN A 471 14.18 -14.55 18.32
C ASN A 471 15.17 -14.70 17.16
N GLU A 472 14.69 -14.82 15.92
CA GLU A 472 15.55 -14.86 14.73
C GLU A 472 16.18 -13.48 14.44
N TRP A 473 15.44 -12.41 14.64
CA TRP A 473 15.92 -11.04 14.42
C TRP A 473 17.00 -10.63 15.43
N ASP A 474 16.84 -10.97 16.70
CA ASP A 474 17.85 -10.66 17.73
C ASP A 474 19.20 -11.33 17.42
N LYS A 475 19.19 -12.52 16.80
CA LYS A 475 20.42 -13.23 16.39
C LYS A 475 21.22 -12.51 15.30
N LEU A 476 20.56 -11.59 14.55
CA LEU A 476 21.23 -10.83 13.49
C LEU A 476 22.19 -9.75 14.03
N GLY A 477 22.02 -9.31 15.28
CA GLY A 477 22.81 -8.23 15.87
C GLY A 477 22.66 -6.89 15.14
N LYS A 478 21.54 -6.69 14.44
CA LYS A 478 21.17 -5.47 13.68
C LYS A 478 20.08 -4.73 14.42
N LYS A 479 19.95 -3.42 14.18
CA LYS A 479 18.80 -2.66 14.71
C LYS A 479 17.63 -2.81 13.75
N ILE A 480 16.47 -3.20 14.31
CA ILE A 480 15.27 -3.55 13.57
C ILE A 480 14.11 -2.69 14.07
N PHE A 481 13.48 -1.99 13.16
CA PHE A 481 12.39 -1.06 13.42
C PHE A 481 11.13 -1.56 12.72
N ILE A 482 10.13 -1.95 13.48
CA ILE A 482 8.82 -2.36 12.98
C ILE A 482 7.94 -1.12 12.97
N MET A 483 7.61 -0.63 11.79
CA MET A 483 6.69 0.50 11.60
C MET A 483 5.28 -0.07 11.46
N THR A 484 4.38 0.32 12.36
CA THR A 484 3.01 -0.21 12.42
C THR A 484 1.96 0.88 12.24
N GLY A 485 0.70 0.49 12.01
CA GLY A 485 -0.47 1.33 11.78
C GLY A 485 -1.73 0.75 12.39
N ASP A 486 -2.89 0.91 11.73
CA ASP A 486 -4.21 0.34 12.03
C ASP A 486 -4.84 0.82 13.37
N LEU A 487 -4.10 0.82 14.44
CA LEU A 487 -4.59 1.01 15.80
C LEU A 487 -5.06 2.44 16.13
N HIS A 488 -4.94 3.39 15.20
CA HIS A 488 -5.33 4.79 15.37
C HIS A 488 -4.70 5.50 16.59
N ASN A 489 -3.53 5.03 17.02
CA ASN A 489 -2.69 5.66 18.03
C ASN A 489 -1.22 5.61 17.59
N SER A 490 -0.44 6.59 18.06
CA SER A 490 1.02 6.59 17.85
C SER A 490 1.72 6.17 19.13
N PHE A 491 2.77 5.36 19.00
CA PHE A 491 3.61 4.97 20.12
C PHE A 491 4.99 4.50 19.68
N ALA A 492 5.94 4.54 20.62
CA ALA A 492 7.29 4.00 20.49
C ALA A 492 7.51 2.94 21.58
N ILE A 493 7.91 1.74 21.19
CA ILE A 493 8.08 0.59 22.08
C ILE A 493 9.46 -0.02 21.86
N LYS A 494 10.21 -0.22 22.98
CA LYS A 494 11.39 -1.05 22.98
C LYS A 494 10.99 -2.49 23.31
N ILE A 495 11.27 -3.43 22.40
CA ILE A 495 10.96 -4.85 22.55
C ILE A 495 12.17 -5.60 23.10
N THR A 496 13.33 -5.43 22.43
CA THR A 496 14.64 -5.91 22.89
C THR A 496 15.68 -4.79 22.72
N ASP A 497 16.94 -5.06 22.92
CA ASP A 497 17.99 -4.08 22.63
C ASP A 497 18.12 -3.80 21.12
N ASN A 498 17.69 -4.74 20.28
CA ASN A 498 17.79 -4.65 18.83
C ASN A 498 16.45 -4.37 18.13
N VAL A 499 15.33 -4.80 18.70
CA VAL A 499 14.01 -4.77 18.06
C VAL A 499 13.12 -3.72 18.70
N TRP A 500 12.55 -2.84 17.88
CA TRP A 500 11.69 -1.73 18.29
C TRP A 500 10.43 -1.68 17.44
N GLU A 501 9.33 -1.23 18.01
CA GLU A 501 8.11 -0.92 17.29
C GLU A 501 7.80 0.57 17.34
N PHE A 502 7.42 1.14 16.19
CA PHE A 502 6.97 2.51 16.03
C PHE A 502 5.64 2.52 15.31
N CYS A 503 4.55 2.73 16.03
CA CYS A 503 3.24 2.93 15.45
C CYS A 503 3.08 4.39 15.04
N CYS A 504 2.70 4.63 13.79
CA CYS A 504 2.69 5.94 13.17
C CYS A 504 1.30 6.24 12.58
N GLY A 505 0.52 7.01 13.29
CA GLY A 505 -0.83 7.39 12.88
C GLY A 505 -1.75 7.70 14.07
N PRO A 506 -3.03 7.98 13.80
CA PRO A 506 -3.62 8.14 12.49
C PRO A 506 -3.26 9.50 11.87
N HIS A 507 -3.15 9.54 10.55
CA HIS A 507 -3.07 10.83 9.85
C HIS A 507 -4.39 11.58 9.91
N ASN A 508 -5.51 10.85 9.85
CA ASN A 508 -6.84 11.42 9.92
C ASN A 508 -7.88 10.34 10.24
N SER A 509 -7.99 9.97 11.51
CA SER A 509 -9.04 9.05 11.97
C SER A 509 -9.34 9.32 13.45
N VAL A 510 -10.47 8.80 13.93
CA VAL A 510 -10.80 8.81 15.37
C VAL A 510 -9.84 7.88 16.09
N ASN A 511 -9.16 8.39 17.13
CA ASN A 511 -8.27 7.57 17.94
C ASN A 511 -9.05 6.51 18.73
N HIS A 512 -8.44 5.36 18.91
CA HIS A 512 -8.91 4.32 19.80
C HIS A 512 -8.63 4.66 21.25
N VAL A 513 -9.41 4.09 22.16
CA VAL A 513 -9.22 4.25 23.61
C VAL A 513 -8.46 3.05 24.15
N PRO A 514 -7.21 3.22 24.60
CA PRO A 514 -6.38 2.09 25.05
C PRO A 514 -7.03 1.19 26.09
N LYS A 515 -7.86 1.76 26.96
CA LYS A 515 -8.61 1.00 27.98
C LYS A 515 -9.53 -0.06 27.36
N HIS A 516 -10.12 0.21 26.21
CA HIS A 516 -11.14 -0.65 25.59
C HIS A 516 -10.60 -1.41 24.40
N ASP A 517 -9.75 -0.75 23.61
CA ASP A 517 -9.36 -1.27 22.30
C ASP A 517 -7.96 -1.92 22.32
N GLU A 518 -7.14 -1.64 23.37
CA GLU A 518 -5.74 -2.03 23.44
C GLU A 518 -5.39 -2.72 24.77
N MET A 519 -6.31 -3.50 25.31
CA MET A 519 -6.16 -4.27 26.55
C MET A 519 -5.67 -3.45 27.76
N ASN A 520 -6.11 -2.19 27.82
CA ASN A 520 -5.82 -1.27 28.91
C ASN A 520 -4.29 -1.08 29.13
N ARG A 521 -3.53 -1.02 28.05
CA ARG A 521 -2.09 -0.75 28.14
C ARG A 521 -1.81 0.59 28.84
N PRO A 522 -0.68 0.74 29.52
CA PRO A 522 -0.27 2.03 30.08
C PRO A 522 0.10 3.03 28.98
N ALA A 523 0.14 4.32 29.32
CA ALA A 523 0.65 5.36 28.44
C ALA A 523 2.15 5.21 28.19
N THR A 524 2.91 4.85 29.21
CA THR A 524 4.36 4.59 29.19
C THR A 524 4.71 3.51 30.22
N GLY A 525 5.90 2.91 30.05
CA GLY A 525 6.43 1.88 30.95
C GLY A 525 6.14 0.46 30.48
N ILE A 526 6.29 -0.49 31.37
CA ILE A 526 6.22 -1.91 31.04
C ILE A 526 4.79 -2.33 30.76
N PHE A 527 4.60 -2.94 29.59
CA PHE A 527 3.38 -3.63 29.21
C PHE A 527 3.65 -5.14 29.12
N ASP A 528 2.86 -5.89 29.87
CA ASP A 528 3.00 -7.34 30.05
C ASP A 528 1.81 -8.06 29.39
N TRP A 529 1.95 -8.32 28.09
CA TRP A 529 0.93 -9.01 27.30
C TRP A 529 1.55 -10.13 26.47
N GLY A 530 1.08 -11.36 26.70
CA GLY A 530 1.62 -12.54 26.05
C GLY A 530 2.95 -13.00 26.66
N PRO A 531 3.77 -13.75 25.91
CA PRO A 531 5.00 -14.35 26.43
C PRO A 531 6.14 -13.34 26.65
N ARG A 532 6.02 -12.12 26.14
CA ARG A 532 7.08 -11.10 26.17
C ARG A 532 6.58 -9.77 26.70
N LYS A 533 7.28 -9.22 27.67
CA LYS A 533 7.10 -7.84 28.12
C LYS A 533 7.78 -6.87 27.15
N CYS A 534 7.21 -5.67 27.02
CA CYS A 534 7.83 -4.59 26.26
C CYS A 534 7.81 -3.28 27.06
N ASP A 535 8.65 -2.32 26.67
CA ASP A 535 8.76 -1.00 27.31
C ASP A 535 8.19 0.07 26.37
N ILE A 536 7.01 0.60 26.71
CA ILE A 536 6.38 1.71 26.01
C ILE A 536 7.12 2.99 26.39
N ARG A 537 7.92 3.52 25.48
CA ARG A 537 8.73 4.72 25.66
C ARG A 537 7.89 5.99 25.63
N TRP A 538 6.88 5.99 24.76
CA TRP A 538 5.94 7.07 24.57
C TRP A 538 4.70 6.57 23.83
N SER A 539 3.55 7.24 24.06
CA SER A 539 2.35 7.04 23.24
C SER A 539 1.41 8.26 23.24
N SER A 540 0.63 8.41 22.17
CA SER A 540 -0.52 9.29 22.10
C SER A 540 -1.69 8.65 22.86
N TYR A 541 -1.73 8.81 24.17
CA TYR A 541 -2.72 8.14 25.02
C TYR A 541 -4.04 8.91 25.07
N ILE A 542 -5.15 8.22 24.75
CA ILE A 542 -6.51 8.80 24.77
C ILE A 542 -7.24 8.37 26.04
N LEU A 543 -7.80 9.35 26.75
CA LEU A 543 -8.59 9.10 27.95
C LEU A 543 -9.95 8.46 27.60
N PRO A 544 -10.44 7.55 28.46
CA PRO A 544 -11.64 6.77 28.17
C PRO A 544 -12.96 7.54 28.24
N ASP A 545 -12.98 8.72 28.85
CA ASP A 545 -14.15 9.57 29.04
C ASP A 545 -14.40 10.57 27.90
N LEU A 546 -13.53 10.61 26.91
CA LEU A 546 -13.70 11.46 25.75
C LEU A 546 -14.76 10.89 24.78
N GLU A 547 -15.67 11.74 24.36
CA GLU A 547 -16.64 11.42 23.30
C GLU A 547 -15.92 11.12 21.98
N ARG A 548 -16.51 10.26 21.13
CA ARG A 548 -15.88 9.75 19.90
C ARG A 548 -15.25 10.87 19.04
N LEU A 549 -16.00 11.92 18.73
CA LEU A 549 -15.48 13.01 17.88
C LEU A 549 -14.55 14.00 18.61
N GLN A 550 -14.33 13.82 19.91
CA GLN A 550 -13.31 14.54 20.66
C GLN A 550 -11.95 13.83 20.60
N ARG A 551 -11.91 12.58 20.13
CA ARG A 551 -10.70 11.74 19.99
C ARG A 551 -10.06 11.94 18.64
N LEU A 552 -9.74 13.18 18.27
CA LEU A 552 -9.15 13.53 16.97
C LEU A 552 -7.77 14.14 17.19
N TYR A 553 -6.83 13.28 17.58
CA TYR A 553 -5.41 13.61 17.84
C TYR A 553 -4.51 12.94 16.80
N PRO A 554 -4.48 13.46 15.57
CA PRO A 554 -3.65 12.90 14.51
C PRO A 554 -2.16 13.18 14.79
N TYR A 555 -1.32 12.24 14.37
CA TYR A 555 0.14 12.35 14.42
C TYR A 555 0.75 11.92 13.09
N PHE A 556 1.94 12.42 12.81
CA PHE A 556 2.81 11.91 11.77
C PHE A 556 4.22 11.71 12.30
N CYS A 557 4.98 10.82 11.69
CA CYS A 557 6.33 10.50 12.13
C CYS A 557 7.35 10.76 11.03
N VAL A 558 8.32 11.62 11.33
CA VAL A 558 9.46 11.89 10.45
C VAL A 558 10.66 11.13 10.96
N VAL A 559 11.25 10.29 10.11
CA VAL A 559 12.43 9.50 10.42
C VAL A 559 13.65 10.12 9.75
N GLN A 560 14.63 10.49 10.54
CA GLN A 560 15.92 11.01 10.11
C GLN A 560 16.99 9.94 10.22
N VAL A 561 17.67 9.65 9.13
CA VAL A 561 18.83 8.75 9.08
C VAL A 561 20.11 9.58 9.02
N ASN A 562 20.94 9.45 10.04
CA ASN A 562 22.21 10.16 10.17
C ASN A 562 23.37 9.18 10.02
N ASN A 563 23.96 9.16 8.86
CA ASN A 563 25.09 8.29 8.51
C ASN A 563 26.42 9.05 8.41
N VAL A 564 26.34 10.34 8.12
CA VAL A 564 27.53 11.15 7.80
C VAL A 564 27.37 12.56 8.36
N PHE A 565 28.50 13.19 8.63
CA PHE A 565 28.58 14.64 8.82
C PHE A 565 29.40 15.29 7.72
N ASN A 566 29.11 16.54 7.43
CA ASN A 566 29.82 17.33 6.43
C ASN A 566 30.89 18.17 7.08
N MET A 567 32.16 18.02 6.64
CA MET A 567 33.28 18.86 7.08
C MET A 567 33.80 19.76 5.94
N PRO A 568 33.05 20.81 5.58
CA PRO A 568 33.38 21.64 4.41
C PRO A 568 34.58 22.55 4.60
N GLN A 569 34.99 22.80 5.84
CA GLN A 569 35.79 23.99 6.22
C GLN A 569 37.28 23.93 5.85
N LYS A 570 37.83 22.81 5.45
CA LYS A 570 39.26 22.72 5.17
C LYS A 570 39.66 22.42 3.73
N LEU A 571 38.72 22.03 2.87
CA LEU A 571 39.03 21.49 1.54
C LEU A 571 38.16 22.04 0.38
N GLY A 572 37.29 23.00 0.62
CA GLY A 572 36.50 23.66 -0.43
C GLY A 572 35.32 22.87 -0.99
N ASP A 573 35.28 21.55 -0.86
CA ASP A 573 34.24 20.69 -1.38
C ASP A 573 33.45 19.97 -0.28
N LYS A 574 32.24 19.50 -0.59
CA LYS A 574 31.44 18.64 0.27
C LYS A 574 32.27 17.41 0.66
N ARG A 575 32.74 17.35 1.89
CA ARG A 575 33.43 16.20 2.41
C ARG A 575 32.56 15.47 3.41
N LEU A 576 31.96 14.37 2.98
CA LEU A 576 31.16 13.52 3.82
C LEU A 576 32.04 12.54 4.57
N VAL A 577 31.96 12.56 5.90
CA VAL A 577 32.67 11.67 6.80
C VAL A 577 31.65 10.75 7.47
N ALA A 578 31.81 9.45 7.35
CA ALA A 578 30.90 8.49 7.96
C ALA A 578 30.97 8.55 9.49
N TYR A 579 29.81 8.54 10.15
CA TYR A 579 29.75 8.39 11.60
C TYR A 579 30.24 7.00 12.02
N PRO A 580 31.02 6.89 13.10
CA PRO A 580 31.35 5.61 13.69
C PRO A 580 30.11 4.83 14.15
N HIS A 581 29.12 5.56 14.64
CA HIS A 581 27.86 5.05 15.14
C HIS A 581 26.70 5.75 14.39
N PRO A 582 26.29 5.25 13.22
CA PRO A 582 25.12 5.75 12.51
C PRO A 582 23.88 5.73 13.40
N GLN A 583 22.98 6.69 13.20
CA GLN A 583 21.85 6.92 14.10
C GLN A 583 20.55 7.08 13.31
N ILE A 584 19.48 6.50 13.85
CA ILE A 584 18.11 6.70 13.40
C ILE A 584 17.37 7.52 14.46
N ILE A 585 16.64 8.55 14.03
CA ILE A 585 15.83 9.38 14.92
C ILE A 585 14.38 9.35 14.41
N PHE A 586 13.49 8.78 15.21
CA PHE A 586 12.04 8.85 15.01
C PHE A 586 11.52 10.10 15.72
N GLN A 587 10.76 10.94 15.00
CA GLN A 587 10.25 12.21 15.47
C GLN A 587 8.74 12.29 15.23
N TYR A 588 7.96 12.24 16.30
CA TYR A 588 6.51 12.34 16.26
C TYR A 588 6.05 13.80 16.40
N TYR A 589 5.24 14.22 15.46
CA TYR A 589 4.69 15.57 15.43
C TYR A 589 3.18 15.52 15.58
N HIS A 590 2.62 16.44 16.36
CA HIS A 590 1.18 16.60 16.48
C HIS A 590 0.61 17.13 15.15
N GLY A 591 -0.34 16.40 14.58
CA GLY A 591 -0.81 16.65 13.21
C GLY A 591 -1.57 17.95 13.01
N ARG A 592 -2.13 18.57 14.07
CA ARG A 592 -2.82 19.85 13.98
C ARG A 592 -1.92 21.06 14.19
N THR A 593 -0.93 20.94 15.06
CA THR A 593 -0.07 22.08 15.44
C THR A 593 1.30 22.04 14.77
N GLY A 594 1.74 20.88 14.28
CA GLY A 594 3.10 20.68 13.77
C GLY A 594 4.17 20.64 14.86
N GLU A 595 3.79 20.64 16.15
CA GLU A 595 4.73 20.62 17.26
C GLU A 595 5.31 19.22 17.48
N LEU A 596 6.62 19.16 17.81
CA LEU A 596 7.30 17.92 18.18
C LEU A 596 6.74 17.42 19.52
N ALA A 597 6.13 16.23 19.51
CA ALA A 597 5.59 15.59 20.71
C ALA A 597 6.61 14.64 21.36
N TYR A 598 7.40 13.93 20.56
CA TYR A 598 8.37 12.95 21.03
C TYR A 598 9.48 12.70 20.00
N ALA A 599 10.66 12.36 20.48
CA ALA A 599 11.74 11.86 19.63
C ALA A 599 12.50 10.73 20.33
N GLU A 600 12.79 9.65 19.59
CA GLU A 600 13.66 8.54 20.03
C GLU A 600 14.85 8.44 19.07
N ALA A 601 16.04 8.45 19.64
CA ALA A 601 17.29 8.34 18.88
C ALA A 601 17.97 7.00 19.20
N ILE A 602 18.20 6.19 18.18
CA ILE A 602 18.78 4.85 18.31
C ILE A 602 20.03 4.76 17.47
N SER A 603 21.16 4.49 18.14
CA SER A 603 22.47 4.33 17.49
C SER A 603 22.81 2.86 17.28
N LEU A 604 23.64 2.62 16.27
CA LEU A 604 24.27 1.31 16.11
C LEU A 604 25.48 1.25 17.08
N ASP A 605 25.40 0.37 18.04
CA ASP A 605 26.54 0.05 18.91
C ASP A 605 27.48 -0.88 18.12
N ARG A 606 28.74 -0.45 17.93
CA ARG A 606 29.80 -1.25 17.28
C ARG A 606 30.84 -1.69 18.28
#